data_55f2698870994f12f4906684bb55c8d5
#
_entry.id   55f2698870994f12f4906684bb55c8d5
#
_cell.length_a   1.000
_cell.length_b   1.000
_cell.length_c   1.000
_cell.angle_alpha   90.00
_cell.angle_beta   90.00
_cell.angle_gamma   90.00
#
_symmetry.space_group_name_H-M   'P 1'
#
loop_
_entity.id
_entity.type
_entity.pdbx_description
1 polymer ?
#
loop_
_entity_poly.entity_id
_entity_poly.type
_entity_poly.pdbx_seq_one_letter_code
_entity_poly.pdbx_strand_id
1 'polypeptide(L)'
;MNVDNAKSQMRKGMLEYCVLLLLSREANYANDIINRLKQAELIVVEGTLYPLLNRLKKDGLLSYEWRESTQGPPRKYYALTAEGQAFLQGLDGAWNELSRTVTLLKQMAPGPEPPATPPTA
;
A
#
# COMPACT_ATOMS: atom_id res chain seq x y z
N MET A 1 19.73 4.74 -14.31
CA MET A 1 18.55 4.52 -13.50
C MET A 1 18.49 3.08 -13.05
N ASN A 2 18.14 2.83 -11.80
CA ASN A 2 18.22 1.50 -11.21
C ASN A 2 16.79 0.95 -11.03
N VAL A 3 16.54 -0.26 -11.55
CA VAL A 3 15.23 -0.91 -11.44
C VAL A 3 14.83 -1.12 -9.97
N ASP A 4 15.78 -1.48 -9.11
CA ASP A 4 15.49 -1.71 -7.69
C ASP A 4 15.02 -0.44 -7.00
N ASN A 5 15.56 0.71 -7.34
CA ASN A 5 15.09 2.00 -6.83
C ASN A 5 13.67 2.31 -7.31
N ALA A 6 13.38 2.04 -8.57
CA ALA A 6 12.05 2.22 -9.13
C ALA A 6 11.03 1.31 -8.45
N LYS A 7 11.38 0.04 -8.21
CA LYS A 7 10.54 -0.90 -7.47
C LYS A 7 10.27 -0.42 -6.05
N SER A 8 11.28 0.13 -5.37
CA SER A 8 11.13 0.67 -4.03
C SER A 8 10.13 1.83 -3.99
N GLN A 9 10.18 2.72 -4.99
CA GLN A 9 9.24 3.82 -5.09
C GLN A 9 7.81 3.33 -5.33
N MET A 10 7.64 2.33 -6.19
CA MET A 10 6.33 1.71 -6.42
C MET A 10 5.79 1.08 -5.15
N ARG A 11 6.62 0.34 -4.42
CA ARG A 11 6.22 -0.29 -3.15
C ARG A 11 5.81 0.72 -2.10
N LYS A 12 6.52 1.83 -1.99
CA LYS A 12 6.18 2.89 -1.04
C LYS A 12 4.78 3.44 -1.28
N GLY A 13 4.42 3.63 -2.54
CA GLY A 13 3.08 4.09 -2.90
C GLY A 13 1.99 3.08 -2.60
N MET A 14 2.33 1.79 -2.56
CA MET A 14 1.37 0.71 -2.33
C MET A 14 1.25 0.28 -0.88
N LEU A 15 2.20 0.65 -0.02
CA LEU A 15 2.27 0.11 1.33
C LEU A 15 1.03 0.42 2.17
N GLU A 16 0.57 1.66 2.12
CA GLU A 16 -0.64 2.08 2.84
C GLU A 16 -1.85 1.23 2.44
N TYR A 17 -2.04 1.06 1.15
CA TYR A 17 -3.12 0.24 0.61
C TYR A 17 -3.01 -1.22 1.08
N CYS A 18 -1.82 -1.81 1.01
CA CYS A 18 -1.58 -3.19 1.43
C CYS A 18 -1.82 -3.40 2.92
N VAL A 19 -1.41 -2.45 3.77
CA VAL A 19 -1.68 -2.51 5.21
C VAL A 19 -3.18 -2.47 5.48
N LEU A 20 -3.90 -1.58 4.82
CA LEU A 20 -5.36 -1.47 4.99
C LEU A 20 -6.07 -2.73 4.50
N LEU A 21 -5.63 -3.31 3.37
CA LEU A 21 -6.16 -4.59 2.88
C LEU A 21 -6.01 -5.69 3.92
N LEU A 22 -4.82 -5.79 4.51
CA LEU A 22 -4.55 -6.79 5.52
C LEU A 22 -5.46 -6.61 6.72
N LEU A 23 -5.58 -5.38 7.23
CA LEU A 23 -6.40 -5.06 8.40
C LEU A 23 -7.91 -5.13 8.12
N SER A 24 -8.33 -5.14 6.86
CA SER A 24 -9.74 -5.34 6.50
C SER A 24 -10.20 -6.76 6.79
N ARG A 25 -9.27 -7.71 6.89
CA ARG A 25 -9.57 -9.11 7.17
C ARG A 25 -9.77 -9.36 8.65
N GLU A 26 -8.86 -8.85 9.47
CA GLU A 26 -8.89 -9.00 10.92
C GLU A 26 -7.93 -8.02 11.57
N ALA A 27 -8.14 -7.74 12.84
CA ALA A 27 -7.22 -6.93 13.62
C ALA A 27 -5.88 -7.66 13.77
N ASN A 28 -4.80 -6.93 13.70
CA ASN A 28 -3.45 -7.48 13.81
C ASN A 28 -2.54 -6.55 14.60
N TYR A 29 -1.54 -7.11 15.24
CA TYR A 29 -0.46 -6.33 15.86
C TYR A 29 0.70 -6.17 14.87
N ALA A 30 1.58 -5.18 15.15
CA ALA A 30 2.60 -4.74 14.19
C ALA A 30 3.49 -5.87 13.66
N ASN A 31 4.01 -6.75 14.53
CA ASN A 31 4.86 -7.85 14.09
C ASN A 31 4.13 -8.81 13.16
N ASP A 32 2.85 -9.08 13.43
CA ASP A 32 2.06 -9.95 12.58
C ASP A 32 1.77 -9.30 11.22
N ILE A 33 1.55 -7.99 11.23
CA ILE A 33 1.41 -7.23 9.97
C ILE A 33 2.68 -7.40 9.12
N ILE A 34 3.85 -7.19 9.72
CA ILE A 34 5.14 -7.35 9.03
C ILE A 34 5.28 -8.76 8.45
N ASN A 35 4.99 -9.78 9.27
CA ASN A 35 5.12 -11.17 8.85
C ASN A 35 4.16 -11.53 7.72
N ARG A 36 2.92 -11.07 7.79
CA ARG A 36 1.93 -11.34 6.75
C ARG A 36 2.26 -10.63 5.45
N LEU A 37 2.73 -9.40 5.51
CA LEU A 37 3.19 -8.69 4.32
C LEU A 37 4.37 -9.41 3.69
N LYS A 38 5.29 -9.93 4.51
CA LYS A 38 6.43 -10.71 4.02
C LYS A 38 5.98 -11.99 3.32
N GLN A 39 4.95 -12.66 3.85
CA GLN A 39 4.37 -13.84 3.20
C GLN A 39 3.81 -13.50 1.82
N ALA A 40 3.30 -12.28 1.64
CA ALA A 40 2.84 -11.77 0.35
C ALA A 40 3.96 -11.12 -0.46
N GLU A 41 5.21 -11.34 -0.07
CA GLU A 41 6.41 -10.84 -0.75
C GLU A 41 6.57 -9.32 -0.71
N LEU A 42 5.97 -8.67 0.30
CA LEU A 42 6.17 -7.25 0.53
C LEU A 42 6.93 -7.06 1.84
N ILE A 43 8.23 -6.81 1.73
CA ILE A 43 9.10 -6.66 2.89
C ILE A 43 9.03 -5.22 3.39
N VAL A 44 8.68 -5.07 4.68
CA VAL A 44 8.64 -3.78 5.36
C VAL A 44 9.31 -3.93 6.72
N VAL A 45 10.03 -2.90 7.14
CA VAL A 45 10.70 -2.88 8.44
C VAL A 45 9.87 -2.06 9.44
N GLU A 46 10.10 -2.32 10.74
CA GLU A 46 9.40 -1.63 11.83
C GLU A 46 9.51 -0.10 11.72
N GLY A 47 10.69 0.39 11.38
CA GLY A 47 10.93 1.84 11.25
C GLY A 47 10.08 2.51 10.18
N THR A 48 9.56 1.75 9.22
CA THR A 48 8.63 2.25 8.20
C THR A 48 7.18 2.01 8.61
N LEU A 49 6.89 0.84 9.18
CA LEU A 49 5.52 0.47 9.51
C LEU A 49 4.93 1.30 10.67
N TYR A 50 5.68 1.47 11.76
CA TYR A 50 5.15 2.18 12.94
C TYR A 50 4.72 3.61 12.64
N PRO A 51 5.52 4.43 11.94
CA PRO A 51 5.06 5.78 11.56
C PRO A 51 3.81 5.75 10.68
N LEU A 52 3.69 4.77 9.79
CA LEU A 52 2.51 4.62 8.95
C LEU A 52 1.27 4.30 9.78
N LEU A 53 1.37 3.35 10.71
CA LEU A 53 0.26 3.00 11.60
C LEU A 53 -0.19 4.21 12.45
N ASN A 54 0.78 4.97 12.95
CA ASN A 54 0.49 6.19 13.73
C ASN A 54 -0.24 7.23 12.89
N ARG A 55 0.19 7.43 11.65
CA ARG A 55 -0.45 8.39 10.74
C ARG A 55 -1.87 7.95 10.41
N LEU A 56 -2.08 6.68 10.08
CA LEU A 56 -3.40 6.15 9.77
C LEU A 56 -4.36 6.25 10.95
N LYS A 57 -3.85 6.02 12.16
CA LYS A 57 -4.65 6.20 13.38
C LYS A 57 -5.02 7.67 13.57
N LYS A 58 -4.06 8.58 13.39
CA LYS A 58 -4.27 10.02 13.52
C LYS A 58 -5.33 10.52 12.55
N ASP A 59 -5.34 9.96 11.34
CA ASP A 59 -6.31 10.30 10.30
C ASP A 59 -7.67 9.64 10.51
N GLY A 60 -7.83 8.87 11.57
CA GLY A 60 -9.09 8.24 11.91
C GLY A 60 -9.42 6.98 11.12
N LEU A 61 -8.45 6.45 10.37
CA LEU A 61 -8.65 5.26 9.55
C LEU A 61 -8.43 3.96 10.31
N LEU A 62 -7.62 4.01 11.38
CA LEU A 62 -7.36 2.89 12.27
C LEU A 62 -7.71 3.24 13.70
N SER A 63 -8.11 2.23 14.45
CA SER A 63 -8.15 2.25 15.90
C SER A 63 -7.25 1.15 16.42
N TYR A 64 -6.97 1.16 17.71
CA TYR A 64 -6.27 0.04 18.32
C TYR A 64 -6.81 -0.24 19.70
N GLU A 65 -6.61 -1.47 20.15
CA GLU A 65 -6.85 -1.87 21.53
C GLU A 65 -5.65 -2.66 22.02
N TRP A 66 -5.42 -2.58 23.32
CA TRP A 66 -4.40 -3.41 23.95
C TRP A 66 -4.99 -4.79 24.23
N ARG A 67 -4.25 -5.83 23.87
CA ARG A 67 -4.60 -7.21 24.20
C ARG A 67 -3.46 -7.88 24.94
N GLU A 68 -3.80 -8.65 25.96
CA GLU A 68 -2.81 -9.43 26.68
C GLU A 68 -2.20 -10.51 25.79
N SER A 69 -0.91 -10.76 25.99
CA SER A 69 -0.17 -11.77 25.26
C SER A 69 0.31 -12.84 26.26
N THR A 70 0.17 -14.11 25.89
CA THR A 70 0.65 -15.22 26.72
C THR A 70 2.18 -15.34 26.71
N GLN A 71 2.86 -14.62 25.80
CA GLN A 71 4.30 -14.74 25.59
C GLN A 71 5.05 -13.44 25.81
N GLY A 72 4.47 -12.48 26.50
CA GLY A 72 5.13 -11.20 26.72
C GLY A 72 4.18 -10.10 27.15
N PRO A 73 4.60 -8.83 27.02
CA PRO A 73 3.77 -7.70 27.38
C PRO A 73 2.55 -7.58 26.47
N PRO A 74 1.51 -6.85 26.90
CA PRO A 74 0.35 -6.59 26.05
C PRO A 74 0.75 -5.95 24.71
N ARG A 75 -0.03 -6.22 23.69
CA ARG A 75 0.21 -5.72 22.32
C ARG A 75 -0.94 -4.87 21.84
N LYS A 76 -0.61 -3.87 21.01
CA LYS A 76 -1.62 -3.09 20.32
C LYS A 76 -2.12 -3.88 19.12
N TYR A 77 -3.42 -4.11 19.06
CA TYR A 77 -4.06 -4.71 17.90
C TYR A 77 -4.77 -3.61 17.14
N TYR A 78 -4.35 -3.39 15.91
CA TYR A 78 -4.90 -2.37 15.03
C TYR A 78 -6.05 -2.95 14.21
N ALA A 79 -7.08 -2.14 14.01
CA ALA A 79 -8.25 -2.52 13.22
C ALA A 79 -8.72 -1.33 12.40
N LEU A 80 -9.40 -1.60 11.28
CA LEU A 80 -10.02 -0.54 10.50
C LEU A 80 -11.21 0.05 11.24
N THR A 81 -11.32 1.37 11.17
CA THR A 81 -12.55 2.08 11.56
C THR A 81 -13.54 2.03 10.39
N ALA A 82 -14.76 2.53 10.61
CA ALA A 82 -15.74 2.70 9.52
C ALA A 82 -15.18 3.62 8.43
N GLU A 83 -14.50 4.70 8.83
CA GLU A 83 -13.83 5.62 7.91
C GLU A 83 -12.69 4.94 7.17
N GLY A 84 -11.95 4.07 7.86
CA GLY A 84 -10.90 3.27 7.24
C GLY A 84 -11.44 2.33 6.18
N GLN A 85 -12.57 1.70 6.45
CA GLN A 85 -13.23 0.81 5.50
C GLN A 85 -13.68 1.57 4.25
N ALA A 86 -14.27 2.75 4.43
CA ALA A 86 -14.69 3.60 3.31
C ALA A 86 -13.49 4.07 2.48
N PHE A 87 -12.42 4.47 3.17
CA PHE A 87 -11.18 4.88 2.51
C PHE A 87 -10.58 3.74 1.70
N LEU A 88 -10.57 2.53 2.25
CA LEU A 88 -10.08 1.34 1.55
C LEU A 88 -10.88 1.06 0.29
N GLN A 89 -12.20 1.20 0.33
CA GLN A 89 -13.03 1.05 -0.87
C GLN A 89 -12.65 2.04 -1.95
N GLY A 90 -12.33 3.28 -1.57
CA GLY A 90 -11.84 4.29 -2.51
C GLY A 90 -10.51 3.89 -3.13
N LEU A 91 -9.60 3.34 -2.32
CA LEU A 91 -8.30 2.85 -2.82
C LEU A 91 -8.45 1.64 -3.73
N ASP A 92 -9.40 0.74 -3.45
CA ASP A 92 -9.71 -0.39 -4.32
C ASP A 92 -10.12 0.11 -5.71
N GLY A 93 -10.97 1.13 -5.76
CA GLY A 93 -11.36 1.77 -7.02
C GLY A 93 -10.19 2.39 -7.74
N ALA A 94 -9.34 3.11 -7.01
CA ALA A 94 -8.14 3.74 -7.58
C ALA A 94 -7.17 2.70 -8.13
N TRP A 95 -6.96 1.60 -7.41
CA TRP A 95 -6.11 0.50 -7.87
C TRP A 95 -6.66 -0.12 -9.15
N ASN A 96 -7.96 -0.39 -9.20
CA ASN A 96 -8.59 -0.94 -10.39
C ASN A 96 -8.44 -0.01 -11.60
N GLU A 97 -8.61 1.29 -11.41
CA GLU A 97 -8.41 2.28 -12.47
C GLU A 97 -6.96 2.30 -12.97
N LEU A 98 -6.00 2.36 -12.05
CA LEU A 98 -4.58 2.40 -12.40
C LEU A 98 -4.14 1.10 -13.08
N SER A 99 -4.57 -0.03 -12.56
CA SER A 99 -4.27 -1.34 -13.13
C SER A 99 -4.80 -1.44 -14.57
N ARG A 100 -6.02 -0.98 -14.79
CA ARG A 100 -6.63 -0.94 -16.13
C ARG A 100 -5.86 -0.01 -17.06
N THR A 101 -5.47 1.17 -16.58
CA THR A 101 -4.68 2.13 -17.35
C THR A 101 -3.37 1.49 -17.79
N VAL A 102 -2.65 0.84 -16.89
CA VAL A 102 -1.39 0.18 -17.20
C VAL A 102 -1.61 -0.91 -18.26
N THR A 103 -2.65 -1.72 -18.10
CA THR A 103 -2.98 -2.78 -19.05
C THR A 103 -3.26 -2.19 -20.44
N LEU A 104 -4.06 -1.14 -20.50
CA LEU A 104 -4.38 -0.47 -21.77
C LEU A 104 -3.13 0.09 -22.44
N LEU A 105 -2.24 0.72 -21.67
CA LEU A 105 -0.99 1.27 -22.21
C LEU A 105 -0.08 0.18 -22.76
N LYS A 106 0.00 -0.96 -22.09
CA LYS A 106 0.80 -2.10 -22.56
C LYS A 106 0.27 -2.69 -23.87
N GLN A 107 -1.04 -2.62 -24.08
CA GLN A 107 -1.71 -3.17 -25.25
C GLN A 107 -1.93 -2.16 -26.37
N MET A 108 -1.64 -0.90 -26.11
CA MET A 108 -1.89 0.18 -27.06
C MET A 108 -0.98 0.05 -28.28
N ALA A 109 -1.59 0.15 -29.47
CA ALA A 109 -0.82 0.15 -30.71
C ALA A 109 0.05 1.41 -30.81
N PRO A 110 1.19 1.36 -31.54
CA PRO A 110 1.98 2.56 -31.77
C PRO A 110 1.12 3.63 -32.43
N GLY A 111 1.31 4.87 -31.98
CA GLY A 111 0.61 6.01 -32.57
C GLY A 111 1.05 6.30 -34.00
N PRO A 112 0.40 7.20 -34.70
CA PRO A 112 0.82 7.60 -36.04
C PRO A 112 2.23 8.19 -35.96
N GLU A 113 3.03 7.97 -37.01
CA GLU A 113 4.36 8.55 -37.08
C GLU A 113 4.24 10.07 -36.95
N PRO A 114 5.10 10.68 -36.10
CA PRO A 114 5.10 12.13 -36.04
C PRO A 114 5.48 12.70 -37.39
N PRO A 115 4.92 13.82 -37.82
CA PRO A 115 5.35 14.46 -39.05
C PRO A 115 6.83 14.75 -38.99
N ALA A 116 7.51 14.61 -40.15
CA ALA A 116 8.94 14.87 -40.21
C ALA A 116 9.23 16.25 -39.65
N THR A 117 9.91 16.29 -38.50
CA THR A 117 10.33 17.56 -37.91
C THR A 117 11.51 18.09 -38.70
N PRO A 118 11.47 19.32 -39.20
CA PRO A 118 12.68 19.87 -39.78
C PRO A 118 13.77 19.91 -38.72
N PRO A 119 15.04 19.62 -39.09
CA PRO A 119 16.11 19.65 -38.13
C PRO A 119 16.18 21.04 -37.53
N THR A 120 16.04 21.10 -36.22
CA THR A 120 16.25 22.33 -35.47
C THR A 120 17.75 22.59 -35.40
N ALA A 121 18.09 23.78 -35.77
CA ALA A 121 19.48 24.22 -35.68
C ALA A 121 19.96 24.25 -34.24
#